data_8760eee198bb4e6bb829568c10cb391a
#
_entry.id   8760eee198bb4e6bb829568c10cb391a
#
_cell.length_a   1.000
_cell.length_b   1.000
_cell.length_c   1.000
_cell.angle_alpha   90.00
_cell.angle_beta   90.00
_cell.angle_gamma   90.00
#
_symmetry.space_group_name_H-M   'P 1'
#
loop_
_entity.id
_entity.type
_entity.pdbx_description
1 polymer ?
#
loop_
_entity_poly.entity_id
_entity_poly.type
_entity_poly.pdbx_seq_one_letter_code
_entity_poly.pdbx_strand_id
1 'polypeptide(L)'
;RVGVNVSFDAFTLPGASLADCRTVTAHPHGLAQCRRFTADHQLQQLPASSNGAACRDLEPGQVALGPSVCGDLYNLTRVACAVGDYAGARTEFLALAPRDEAITVLRERASRTAGDETVGSMPAPGATTDPVSEYESIIAFIPLSTGPGVLANLLDVLRDAGLNMTSFISRPIKGRDGTYSFIATIDAAPWQEHLRDVLTQVVDHGDWVKTLAVYPRRERPNPPIYAWSLPNGGVRRAPAAPGTWTEGDTARRELLW
;
A
#
# COMPACT_ATOMS: atom_id res chain seq x y z
N ARG A 1 -6.08 -2.35 11.13
CA ARG A 1 -4.96 -1.83 10.34
C ARG A 1 -4.16 -0.85 11.17
N VAL A 2 -2.82 -0.95 11.12
CA VAL A 2 -1.87 -0.05 11.79
C VAL A 2 -0.82 0.36 10.76
N GLY A 3 -0.65 1.67 10.54
CA GLY A 3 0.40 2.20 9.71
C GLY A 3 1.63 2.58 10.54
N VAL A 4 2.81 2.19 10.10
CA VAL A 4 4.09 2.54 10.71
C VAL A 4 4.92 3.30 9.69
N ASN A 5 5.29 4.52 10.01
CA ASN A 5 6.19 5.29 9.16
C ASN A 5 7.59 4.65 9.16
N VAL A 6 8.14 4.48 7.97
CA VAL A 6 9.49 3.97 7.79
C VAL A 6 10.45 5.14 7.78
N SER A 7 11.35 5.17 8.76
CA SER A 7 12.43 6.15 8.84
C SER A 7 13.73 5.43 9.17
N PHE A 8 14.80 5.92 8.59
CA PHE A 8 16.15 5.42 8.84
C PHE A 8 16.97 6.51 9.53
N ASP A 9 17.58 6.15 10.63
CA ASP A 9 18.63 6.96 11.28
C ASP A 9 19.98 6.28 11.04
N ALA A 10 21.05 7.04 11.11
CA ALA A 10 22.42 6.57 11.00
C ALA A 10 23.07 6.48 12.39
N PHE A 11 23.72 5.36 12.65
CA PHE A 11 24.31 5.03 13.94
C PHE A 11 25.77 4.62 13.81
N THR A 12 26.56 5.00 14.82
CA THR A 12 27.94 4.53 15.02
C THR A 12 28.07 3.89 16.41
N LEU A 13 29.17 3.21 16.65
CA LEU A 13 29.54 2.79 18.00
C LEU A 13 29.76 4.03 18.90
N PRO A 14 29.55 3.91 20.23
CA PRO A 14 29.77 5.00 21.17
C PRO A 14 31.17 5.58 21.04
N GLY A 15 31.27 6.91 20.95
CA GLY A 15 32.53 7.61 20.81
C GLY A 15 33.14 7.65 19.41
N ALA A 16 32.57 6.94 18.43
CA ALA A 16 33.02 6.99 17.04
C ALA A 16 32.38 8.17 16.29
N SER A 17 33.13 8.81 15.42
CA SER A 17 32.66 9.88 14.54
C SER A 17 32.24 9.30 13.17
N LEU A 18 31.21 9.87 12.56
CA LEU A 18 30.82 9.56 11.18
C LEU A 18 31.97 9.77 10.18
N ALA A 19 32.82 10.77 10.43
CA ALA A 19 34.00 11.07 9.59
C ALA A 19 35.05 9.95 9.57
N ASP A 20 35.10 9.11 10.61
CA ASP A 20 36.04 8.00 10.72
C ASP A 20 35.52 6.72 10.04
N CYS A 21 34.24 6.72 9.63
CA CYS A 21 33.63 5.59 8.99
C CYS A 21 33.91 5.53 7.50
N ARG A 22 34.01 4.32 6.96
CA ARG A 22 34.26 4.06 5.53
C ARG A 22 33.17 3.21 4.89
N THR A 23 32.40 2.50 5.70
CA THR A 23 31.35 1.61 5.22
C THR A 23 30.01 1.93 5.89
N VAL A 24 28.92 1.67 5.15
CA VAL A 24 27.56 1.74 5.66
C VAL A 24 26.90 0.37 5.53
N THR A 25 26.34 -0.12 6.63
CA THR A 25 25.68 -1.42 6.67
C THR A 25 24.18 -1.29 6.94
N ALA A 26 23.38 -2.01 6.15
CA ALA A 26 21.93 -2.15 6.31
C ALA A 26 21.41 -3.31 5.44
N HIS A 27 20.14 -3.64 5.60
CA HIS A 27 19.46 -4.50 4.62
C HIS A 27 19.51 -3.86 3.21
N PRO A 28 19.63 -4.63 2.11
CA PRO A 28 19.69 -4.08 0.75
C PRO A 28 18.57 -3.05 0.44
N HIS A 29 17.34 -3.27 0.92
CA HIS A 29 16.27 -2.29 0.78
C HIS A 29 16.51 -0.99 1.58
N GLY A 30 17.16 -1.06 2.74
CA GLY A 30 17.56 0.11 3.51
C GLY A 30 18.65 0.91 2.79
N LEU A 31 19.67 0.23 2.28
CA LEU A 31 20.73 0.86 1.45
C LEU A 31 20.14 1.54 0.22
N ALA A 32 19.18 0.90 -0.45
CA ALA A 32 18.51 1.46 -1.63
C ALA A 32 17.64 2.70 -1.33
N GLN A 33 17.20 2.88 -0.09
CA GLN A 33 16.40 4.02 0.35
C GLN A 33 17.21 5.17 0.97
N CYS A 34 18.54 5.01 1.13
CA CYS A 34 19.42 6.00 1.75
C CYS A 34 20.64 6.30 0.84
N ARG A 35 20.41 6.36 -0.47
CA ARG A 35 21.50 6.52 -1.46
C ARG A 35 22.19 7.87 -1.35
N ARG A 36 21.43 8.96 -1.10
CA ARG A 36 21.99 10.30 -0.94
C ARG A 36 22.93 10.34 0.24
N PHE A 37 22.48 9.90 1.42
CA PHE A 37 23.33 9.84 2.61
C PHE A 37 24.61 9.05 2.36
N THR A 38 24.50 7.87 1.72
CA THR A 38 25.65 7.02 1.38
C THR A 38 26.64 7.72 0.44
N ALA A 39 26.13 8.41 -0.58
CA ALA A 39 26.94 9.14 -1.56
C ALA A 39 27.62 10.39 -0.96
N ASP A 40 26.87 11.19 -0.20
CA ASP A 40 27.34 12.43 0.42
C ASP A 40 28.51 12.18 1.38
N HIS A 41 28.49 11.03 2.06
CA HIS A 41 29.55 10.61 2.99
C HIS A 41 30.57 9.65 2.38
N GLN A 42 30.48 9.35 1.06
CA GLN A 42 31.39 8.47 0.32
C GLN A 42 31.57 7.08 0.96
N LEU A 43 30.49 6.52 1.52
CA LEU A 43 30.50 5.27 2.25
C LEU A 43 30.34 4.07 1.29
N GLN A 44 31.15 3.04 1.47
CA GLN A 44 30.99 1.77 0.76
C GLN A 44 29.85 0.95 1.38
N GLN A 45 28.96 0.43 0.54
CA GLN A 45 27.81 -0.34 1.02
C GLN A 45 28.20 -1.77 1.42
N LEU A 46 27.77 -2.19 2.60
CA LEU A 46 27.93 -3.54 3.15
C LEU A 46 26.53 -4.11 3.49
N PRO A 47 25.99 -5.03 2.68
CA PRO A 47 24.68 -5.62 2.93
C PRO A 47 24.63 -6.45 4.21
N ALA A 48 23.57 -6.30 5.01
CA ALA A 48 23.24 -7.11 6.17
C ALA A 48 21.91 -7.86 5.97
N SER A 49 21.67 -8.87 6.76
CA SER A 49 20.44 -9.70 6.71
C SER A 49 19.17 -8.92 7.10
N SER A 50 19.32 -7.86 7.92
CA SER A 50 18.26 -6.93 8.28
C SER A 50 18.87 -5.61 8.79
N ASN A 51 18.07 -4.53 8.84
CA ASN A 51 18.51 -3.26 9.43
C ASN A 51 18.80 -3.40 10.93
N GLY A 52 18.03 -4.23 11.65
CA GLY A 52 18.29 -4.54 13.05
C GLY A 52 19.59 -5.33 13.25
N ALA A 53 19.90 -6.29 12.37
CA ALA A 53 21.17 -7.03 12.41
C ALA A 53 22.36 -6.11 12.12
N ALA A 54 22.26 -5.20 11.17
CA ALA A 54 23.28 -4.20 10.87
C ALA A 54 23.61 -3.32 12.12
N CYS A 55 22.58 -2.93 12.85
CA CYS A 55 22.76 -2.16 14.08
C CYS A 55 23.34 -3.00 15.23
N ARG A 56 22.86 -4.23 15.40
CA ARG A 56 23.30 -5.13 16.49
C ARG A 56 24.77 -5.54 16.33
N ASP A 57 25.16 -5.86 15.11
CA ASP A 57 26.46 -6.44 14.77
C ASP A 57 27.44 -5.38 14.20
N LEU A 58 27.22 -4.10 14.55
CA LEU A 58 28.00 -2.98 14.05
C LEU A 58 29.46 -3.06 14.50
N GLU A 59 30.38 -2.90 13.56
CA GLU A 59 31.82 -2.96 13.77
C GLU A 59 32.47 -1.57 13.73
N PRO A 60 33.68 -1.39 14.28
CA PRO A 60 34.43 -0.14 14.19
C PRO A 60 34.65 0.30 12.71
N GLY A 61 34.50 1.60 12.45
CA GLY A 61 34.64 2.18 11.11
C GLY A 61 33.42 1.98 10.19
N GLN A 62 32.32 1.47 10.74
CA GLN A 62 31.05 1.30 10.04
C GLN A 62 29.97 2.25 10.56
N VAL A 63 29.04 2.59 9.68
CA VAL A 63 27.76 3.25 10.01
C VAL A 63 26.63 2.25 9.76
N ALA A 64 25.73 2.05 10.72
CA ALA A 64 24.51 1.27 10.51
C ALA A 64 23.32 2.18 10.17
N LEU A 65 22.47 1.75 9.23
CA LEU A 65 21.18 2.37 8.97
C LEU A 65 20.07 1.51 9.56
N GLY A 66 19.26 2.11 10.42
CA GLY A 66 18.19 1.39 11.09
C GLY A 66 17.10 2.32 11.64
N PRO A 67 16.01 1.75 12.16
CA PRO A 67 14.99 2.53 12.86
C PRO A 67 15.54 3.15 14.15
N SER A 68 14.95 4.28 14.55
CA SER A 68 15.42 5.07 15.71
C SER A 68 15.59 4.26 17.00
N VAL A 69 14.75 3.25 17.21
CA VAL A 69 14.80 2.34 18.38
C VAL A 69 16.13 1.57 18.50
N CYS A 70 16.86 1.40 17.40
CA CYS A 70 18.13 0.68 17.40
C CYS A 70 19.21 1.41 18.23
N GLY A 71 19.15 2.73 18.34
CA GLY A 71 20.06 3.51 19.19
C GLY A 71 20.03 3.05 20.64
N ASP A 72 18.84 3.03 21.23
CA ASP A 72 18.64 2.62 22.62
C ASP A 72 18.84 1.11 22.81
N LEU A 73 18.30 0.32 21.87
CA LEU A 73 18.32 -1.15 21.96
C LEU A 73 19.74 -1.74 21.94
N TYR A 74 20.64 -1.15 21.14
CA TYR A 74 22.01 -1.63 20.96
C TYR A 74 23.07 -0.69 21.51
N ASN A 75 22.67 0.33 22.29
CA ASN A 75 23.58 1.32 22.86
C ASN A 75 24.48 1.99 21.81
N LEU A 76 23.88 2.46 20.72
CA LEU A 76 24.57 3.12 19.62
C LEU A 76 24.42 4.64 19.69
N THR A 77 25.40 5.34 19.14
CA THR A 77 25.33 6.80 18.97
C THR A 77 24.65 7.14 17.66
N ARG A 78 23.54 7.87 17.73
CA ARG A 78 22.86 8.37 16.54
C ARG A 78 23.61 9.60 16.00
N VAL A 79 24.15 9.48 14.78
CA VAL A 79 24.94 10.52 14.13
C VAL A 79 24.16 11.33 13.10
N ALA A 80 23.04 10.78 12.58
CA ALA A 80 22.12 11.50 11.71
C ALA A 80 20.70 10.92 11.84
N CYS A 81 19.69 11.77 11.65
CA CYS A 81 18.28 11.43 11.72
C CYS A 81 17.64 11.48 10.33
N ALA A 82 16.63 10.63 10.10
CA ALA A 82 15.80 10.66 8.91
C ALA A 82 16.61 10.71 7.59
N VAL A 83 17.63 9.86 7.48
CA VAL A 83 18.57 9.83 6.35
C VAL A 83 18.00 9.17 5.07
N GLY A 84 16.73 8.74 5.10
CA GLY A 84 16.05 8.17 3.94
C GLY A 84 15.83 9.18 2.83
N ASP A 85 15.97 8.75 1.58
CA ASP A 85 15.80 9.58 0.37
C ASP A 85 14.36 10.02 0.16
N TYR A 86 13.40 9.30 0.73
CA TYR A 86 11.97 9.53 0.57
C TYR A 86 11.30 9.74 1.93
N ALA A 87 10.74 10.93 2.13
CA ALA A 87 9.90 11.24 3.27
C ALA A 87 8.47 10.73 3.03
N GLY A 88 7.92 9.97 3.97
CA GLY A 88 6.55 9.44 3.89
C GLY A 88 6.46 7.96 3.50
N ALA A 89 7.59 7.23 3.47
CA ALA A 89 7.56 5.78 3.37
C ALA A 89 6.80 5.19 4.57
N ARG A 90 5.85 4.26 4.29
CA ARG A 90 4.98 3.69 5.31
C ARG A 90 4.73 2.21 5.05
N THR A 91 4.70 1.43 6.12
CA THR A 91 4.28 0.04 6.08
C THR A 91 2.94 -0.11 6.80
N GLU A 92 2.00 -0.75 6.12
CA GLU A 92 0.69 -1.06 6.68
C GLU A 92 0.65 -2.49 7.20
N PHE A 93 0.16 -2.65 8.42
CA PHE A 93 -0.01 -3.94 9.07
C PHE A 93 -1.49 -4.20 9.33
N LEU A 94 -1.92 -5.44 9.15
CA LEU A 94 -3.22 -5.94 9.55
C LEU A 94 -3.06 -6.79 10.82
N ALA A 95 -3.87 -6.50 11.83
CA ALA A 95 -4.04 -7.42 12.94
C ALA A 95 -4.91 -8.58 12.49
N LEU A 96 -4.44 -9.81 12.67
CA LEU A 96 -5.15 -11.02 12.31
C LEU A 96 -5.68 -11.69 13.58
N ALA A 97 -6.87 -12.25 13.49
CA ALA A 97 -7.50 -13.06 14.52
C ALA A 97 -8.16 -14.28 13.88
N PRO A 98 -8.45 -15.35 14.65
CA PRO A 98 -9.34 -16.41 14.19
C PRO A 98 -10.64 -15.85 13.65
N ARG A 99 -11.23 -16.50 12.62
CA ARG A 99 -12.36 -15.94 11.88
C ARG A 99 -13.57 -15.60 12.78
N ASP A 100 -13.89 -16.49 13.70
CA ASP A 100 -15.05 -16.32 14.58
C ASP A 100 -14.87 -15.12 15.54
N GLU A 101 -13.67 -14.95 16.08
CA GLU A 101 -13.32 -13.77 16.89
C GLU A 101 -13.37 -12.49 16.06
N ALA A 102 -12.81 -12.51 14.85
CA ALA A 102 -12.82 -11.37 13.94
C ALA A 102 -14.27 -10.95 13.58
N ILE A 103 -15.14 -11.91 13.29
CA ILE A 103 -16.56 -11.65 12.99
C ILE A 103 -17.26 -11.01 14.19
N THR A 104 -17.00 -11.48 15.40
CA THR A 104 -17.60 -10.93 16.63
C THR A 104 -17.18 -9.47 16.82
N VAL A 105 -15.88 -9.17 16.74
CA VAL A 105 -15.34 -7.81 16.87
C VAL A 105 -15.91 -6.86 15.80
N LEU A 106 -16.01 -7.33 14.55
CA LEU A 106 -16.55 -6.53 13.44
C LEU A 106 -18.05 -6.25 13.62
N ARG A 107 -18.83 -7.24 14.06
CA ARG A 107 -20.28 -7.07 14.34
C ARG A 107 -20.54 -6.07 15.47
N GLU A 108 -19.79 -6.18 16.57
CA GLU A 108 -19.90 -5.24 17.69
C GLU A 108 -19.54 -3.82 17.26
N ARG A 109 -18.57 -3.67 16.37
CA ARG A 109 -18.16 -2.37 15.85
C ARG A 109 -19.20 -1.77 14.91
N ALA A 110 -19.73 -2.58 13.99
CA ALA A 110 -20.81 -2.17 13.09
C ALA A 110 -22.06 -1.73 13.87
N SER A 111 -22.42 -2.45 14.95
CA SER A 111 -23.56 -2.11 15.82
C SER A 111 -23.35 -0.79 16.59
N ARG A 112 -22.12 -0.48 16.99
CA ARG A 112 -21.79 0.80 17.65
C ARG A 112 -21.90 1.99 16.71
N THR A 113 -21.46 1.84 15.47
CA THR A 113 -21.56 2.89 14.45
C THR A 113 -23.03 3.20 14.11
N ALA A 114 -23.87 2.19 14.00
CA ALA A 114 -25.32 2.36 13.78
C ALA A 114 -26.08 2.98 14.98
N GLY A 115 -25.56 2.84 16.21
CA GLY A 115 -26.17 3.39 17.43
C GLY A 115 -25.81 4.86 17.72
N ASP A 116 -24.73 5.37 17.15
CA ASP A 116 -24.25 6.75 17.41
C ASP A 116 -24.98 7.80 16.54
N GLU A 117 -25.74 7.38 15.54
CA GLU A 117 -26.61 8.27 14.75
C GLU A 117 -27.82 8.84 15.53
N THR A 118 -28.04 8.38 16.77
CA THR A 118 -29.21 8.80 17.59
C THR A 118 -28.93 9.87 18.64
N VAL A 119 -27.68 10.33 18.82
CA VAL A 119 -27.36 11.40 19.77
C VAL A 119 -26.90 12.66 19.05
N GLY A 120 -27.83 13.60 18.88
CA GLY A 120 -27.74 14.89 18.24
C GLY A 120 -26.48 15.71 18.53
N SER A 121 -25.48 15.57 17.66
CA SER A 121 -24.49 16.61 17.43
C SER A 121 -24.58 17.00 15.96
N MET A 122 -24.99 18.26 15.71
CA MET A 122 -24.98 18.84 14.37
C MET A 122 -23.57 18.73 13.77
N PRO A 123 -23.39 18.11 12.60
CA PRO A 123 -22.09 18.13 11.91
C PRO A 123 -21.72 19.56 11.54
N ALA A 124 -20.44 19.90 11.68
CA ALA A 124 -19.91 21.19 11.22
C ALA A 124 -20.20 21.39 9.72
N PRO A 125 -20.54 22.62 9.29
CA PRO A 125 -20.86 22.88 7.89
C PRO A 125 -19.66 22.54 6.98
N GLY A 126 -19.83 21.55 6.10
CA GLY A 126 -18.82 21.08 5.15
C GLY A 126 -18.32 19.66 5.34
N ALA A 127 -18.73 18.92 6.37
CA ALA A 127 -18.45 17.50 6.51
C ALA A 127 -19.52 16.70 5.77
N THR A 128 -19.26 16.30 4.54
CA THR A 128 -20.00 15.24 3.87
C THR A 128 -19.59 13.91 4.49
N THR A 129 -20.27 13.50 5.53
CA THR A 129 -20.20 12.13 6.03
C THR A 129 -20.98 11.23 5.08
N ASP A 130 -20.27 10.70 4.09
CA ASP A 130 -20.79 9.62 3.25
C ASP A 130 -20.60 8.31 4.06
N PRO A 131 -21.66 7.68 4.58
CA PRO A 131 -21.53 6.47 5.42
C PRO A 131 -20.94 5.28 4.65
N VAL A 132 -20.78 5.38 3.33
CA VAL A 132 -20.22 4.35 2.45
C VAL A 132 -18.69 4.23 2.59
N SER A 133 -18.01 5.24 3.13
CA SER A 133 -16.53 5.33 3.10
C SER A 133 -15.80 4.89 4.38
N GLU A 134 -16.50 4.29 5.34
CA GLU A 134 -15.90 3.96 6.66
C GLU A 134 -15.06 2.67 6.68
N TYR A 135 -15.20 1.79 5.69
CA TYR A 135 -14.55 0.49 5.67
C TYR A 135 -13.85 0.21 4.36
N GLU A 136 -12.79 -0.56 4.45
CA GLU A 136 -12.15 -1.25 3.33
C GLU A 136 -12.21 -2.76 3.53
N SER A 137 -12.40 -3.50 2.45
CA SER A 137 -12.38 -4.96 2.44
C SER A 137 -11.35 -5.49 1.46
N ILE A 138 -10.62 -6.50 1.87
CA ILE A 138 -9.78 -7.31 0.96
C ILE A 138 -10.57 -8.56 0.61
N ILE A 139 -10.86 -8.74 -0.68
CA ILE A 139 -11.69 -9.83 -1.17
C ILE A 139 -10.93 -10.59 -2.26
N ALA A 140 -10.93 -11.90 -2.16
CA ALA A 140 -10.38 -12.78 -3.19
C ALA A 140 -11.51 -13.33 -4.07
N PHE A 141 -11.27 -13.33 -5.38
CA PHE A 141 -12.16 -13.86 -6.41
C PHE A 141 -11.41 -14.91 -7.24
N ILE A 142 -12.05 -16.03 -7.53
CA ILE A 142 -11.54 -17.03 -8.45
C ILE A 142 -12.65 -17.32 -9.47
N PRO A 143 -12.57 -16.74 -10.68
CA PRO A 143 -13.50 -17.07 -11.75
C PRO A 143 -13.35 -18.54 -12.11
N LEU A 144 -14.47 -19.25 -12.27
CA LEU A 144 -14.47 -20.65 -12.71
C LEU A 144 -14.43 -20.75 -14.25
N SER A 145 -14.67 -19.67 -14.96
CA SER A 145 -14.46 -19.55 -16.39
C SER A 145 -13.11 -18.92 -16.71
N THR A 146 -12.56 -19.25 -17.87
CA THR A 146 -11.32 -18.66 -18.39
C THR A 146 -11.56 -18.09 -19.79
N GLY A 147 -10.85 -17.02 -20.14
CA GLY A 147 -10.94 -16.42 -21.47
C GLY A 147 -11.13 -14.91 -21.46
N PRO A 148 -11.25 -14.33 -22.67
CA PRO A 148 -11.47 -12.89 -22.81
C PRO A 148 -12.76 -12.43 -22.12
N GLY A 149 -12.71 -11.31 -21.41
CA GLY A 149 -13.90 -10.69 -20.81
C GLY A 149 -14.21 -11.11 -19.36
N VAL A 150 -13.71 -12.24 -18.87
CA VAL A 150 -14.00 -12.72 -17.50
C VAL A 150 -13.69 -11.66 -16.42
N LEU A 151 -12.52 -11.04 -16.50
CA LEU A 151 -12.14 -9.97 -15.58
C LEU A 151 -12.95 -8.69 -15.82
N ALA A 152 -13.27 -8.38 -17.09
CA ALA A 152 -14.06 -7.20 -17.43
C ALA A 152 -15.45 -7.27 -16.78
N ASN A 153 -16.11 -8.41 -16.82
CA ASN A 153 -17.42 -8.61 -16.20
C ASN A 153 -17.38 -8.34 -14.69
N LEU A 154 -16.35 -8.84 -13.97
CA LEU A 154 -16.16 -8.55 -12.54
C LEU A 154 -15.98 -7.05 -12.27
N LEU A 155 -15.15 -6.38 -13.08
CA LEU A 155 -14.90 -4.95 -12.94
C LEU A 155 -16.12 -4.11 -13.28
N ASP A 156 -16.92 -4.52 -14.26
CA ASP A 156 -18.17 -3.85 -14.64
C ASP A 156 -19.20 -3.92 -13.50
N VAL A 157 -19.36 -5.06 -12.86
CA VAL A 157 -20.26 -5.20 -11.69
C VAL A 157 -19.86 -4.28 -10.54
N LEU A 158 -18.57 -4.17 -10.25
CA LEU A 158 -18.05 -3.25 -9.22
C LEU A 158 -18.30 -1.78 -9.59
N ARG A 159 -18.03 -1.41 -10.85
CA ARG A 159 -18.26 -0.06 -11.38
C ARG A 159 -19.74 0.33 -11.30
N ASP A 160 -20.63 -0.55 -11.74
CA ASP A 160 -22.07 -0.29 -11.83
C ASP A 160 -22.70 -0.17 -10.42
N ALA A 161 -22.12 -0.82 -9.42
CA ALA A 161 -22.45 -0.64 -8.01
C ALA A 161 -21.84 0.64 -7.38
N GLY A 162 -21.07 1.42 -8.12
CA GLY A 162 -20.39 2.63 -7.63
C GLY A 162 -19.28 2.35 -6.62
N LEU A 163 -18.74 1.13 -6.59
CA LEU A 163 -17.69 0.72 -5.65
C LEU A 163 -16.31 1.12 -6.18
N ASN A 164 -15.53 1.78 -5.34
CA ASN A 164 -14.14 2.11 -5.64
C ASN A 164 -13.22 0.96 -5.26
N MET A 165 -12.29 0.63 -6.16
CA MET A 165 -11.26 -0.37 -5.94
C MET A 165 -9.88 0.31 -5.85
N THR A 166 -9.23 0.19 -4.70
CA THR A 166 -7.95 0.85 -4.42
C THR A 166 -6.73 -0.01 -4.75
N SER A 167 -6.90 -1.31 -4.85
CA SER A 167 -5.85 -2.25 -5.24
C SER A 167 -6.45 -3.46 -5.96
N PHE A 168 -5.71 -3.95 -6.95
CA PHE A 168 -6.07 -5.18 -7.66
C PHE A 168 -4.80 -5.97 -8.00
N ILE A 169 -4.73 -7.21 -7.53
CA ILE A 169 -3.56 -8.07 -7.70
C ILE A 169 -4.03 -9.43 -8.23
N SER A 170 -3.42 -9.91 -9.30
CA SER A 170 -3.59 -11.27 -9.78
C SER A 170 -2.49 -12.19 -9.24
N ARG A 171 -2.85 -13.39 -8.85
CA ARG A 171 -1.91 -14.43 -8.41
C ARG A 171 -2.25 -15.76 -9.12
N PRO A 172 -1.27 -16.44 -9.74
CA PRO A 172 -1.50 -17.75 -10.32
C PRO A 172 -1.84 -18.76 -9.22
N ILE A 173 -2.76 -19.66 -9.51
CA ILE A 173 -3.10 -20.75 -8.60
C ILE A 173 -2.11 -21.88 -8.84
N LYS A 174 -1.40 -22.28 -7.77
CA LYS A 174 -0.38 -23.32 -7.83
C LYS A 174 -0.96 -24.63 -8.35
N GLY A 175 -0.32 -25.20 -9.35
CA GLY A 175 -0.70 -26.48 -9.96
C GLY A 175 -1.89 -26.39 -10.95
N ARG A 176 -2.27 -25.15 -11.37
CA ARG A 176 -3.31 -24.93 -12.38
C ARG A 176 -2.87 -23.82 -13.33
N ASP A 177 -2.16 -24.19 -14.37
CA ASP A 177 -1.70 -23.26 -15.39
C ASP A 177 -2.89 -22.52 -16.04
N GLY A 178 -2.74 -21.19 -16.20
CA GLY A 178 -3.78 -20.33 -16.77
C GLY A 178 -4.93 -19.96 -15.83
N THR A 179 -4.92 -20.43 -14.58
CA THR A 179 -5.92 -20.07 -13.57
C THR A 179 -5.37 -19.07 -12.58
N TYR A 180 -6.12 -18.00 -12.29
CA TYR A 180 -5.70 -16.92 -11.40
C TYR A 180 -6.70 -16.69 -10.28
N SER A 181 -6.19 -16.34 -9.11
CA SER A 181 -6.93 -15.71 -8.05
C SER A 181 -6.71 -14.20 -8.14
N PHE A 182 -7.78 -13.44 -8.08
CA PHE A 182 -7.74 -11.98 -8.04
C PHE A 182 -8.01 -11.52 -6.63
N ILE A 183 -7.18 -10.62 -6.13
CA ILE A 183 -7.31 -10.04 -4.78
C ILE A 183 -7.54 -8.55 -4.97
N ALA A 184 -8.73 -8.09 -4.60
CA ALA A 184 -9.15 -6.71 -4.69
C ALA A 184 -9.25 -6.07 -3.29
N THR A 185 -8.84 -4.82 -3.16
CA THR A 185 -9.18 -3.96 -2.01
C THR A 185 -10.28 -3.02 -2.45
N ILE A 186 -11.43 -3.06 -1.77
CA ILE A 186 -12.65 -2.35 -2.13
C ILE A 186 -13.06 -1.46 -0.97
N ASP A 187 -13.48 -0.22 -1.27
CA ASP A 187 -13.91 0.81 -0.32
C ASP A 187 -15.34 0.55 0.22
N ALA A 188 -15.57 -0.61 0.76
CA ALA A 188 -16.84 -0.98 1.37
C ALA A 188 -16.67 -2.18 2.31
N ALA A 189 -17.62 -2.38 3.23
CA ALA A 189 -17.73 -3.60 4.03
C ALA A 189 -18.72 -4.59 3.40
N PRO A 190 -18.51 -5.92 3.54
CA PRO A 190 -19.38 -6.94 2.93
C PRO A 190 -20.84 -6.91 3.40
N TRP A 191 -21.12 -6.28 4.53
CA TRP A 191 -22.49 -6.10 5.05
C TRP A 191 -23.18 -4.84 4.52
N GLN A 192 -22.46 -3.92 3.87
CA GLN A 192 -23.05 -2.77 3.19
C GLN A 192 -23.76 -3.24 1.91
N GLU A 193 -24.95 -2.71 1.65
CA GLU A 193 -25.85 -3.16 0.61
C GLU A 193 -25.17 -3.29 -0.75
N HIS A 194 -24.52 -2.25 -1.21
CA HIS A 194 -23.87 -2.21 -2.53
C HIS A 194 -22.83 -3.33 -2.70
N LEU A 195 -21.94 -3.55 -1.72
CA LEU A 195 -20.94 -4.60 -1.82
C LEU A 195 -21.57 -5.99 -1.62
N ARG A 196 -22.54 -6.13 -0.73
CA ARG A 196 -23.26 -7.39 -0.52
C ARG A 196 -23.93 -7.86 -1.82
N ASP A 197 -24.58 -6.95 -2.54
CA ASP A 197 -25.28 -7.27 -3.78
C ASP A 197 -24.30 -7.69 -4.88
N VAL A 198 -23.16 -7.00 -5.00
CA VAL A 198 -22.06 -7.42 -5.90
C VAL A 198 -21.55 -8.81 -5.55
N LEU A 199 -21.26 -9.07 -4.27
CA LEU A 199 -20.77 -10.38 -3.85
C LEU A 199 -21.77 -11.49 -4.13
N THR A 200 -23.09 -11.20 -3.96
CA THR A 200 -24.16 -12.11 -4.29
C THR A 200 -24.22 -12.40 -5.80
N GLN A 201 -24.15 -11.37 -6.65
CA GLN A 201 -24.13 -11.55 -8.10
C GLN A 201 -22.93 -12.40 -8.56
N VAL A 202 -21.74 -12.17 -8.00
CA VAL A 202 -20.53 -12.94 -8.34
C VAL A 202 -20.69 -14.41 -7.93
N VAL A 203 -21.26 -14.68 -6.76
CA VAL A 203 -21.54 -16.04 -6.29
C VAL A 203 -22.61 -16.71 -7.14
N ASP A 204 -23.68 -16.01 -7.51
CA ASP A 204 -24.77 -16.53 -8.35
C ASP A 204 -24.30 -16.84 -9.77
N HIS A 205 -23.29 -16.12 -10.26
CA HIS A 205 -22.61 -16.44 -11.52
C HIS A 205 -21.80 -17.75 -11.43
N GLY A 206 -21.55 -18.26 -10.24
CA GLY A 206 -20.83 -19.50 -9.97
C GLY A 206 -19.36 -19.32 -9.60
N ASP A 207 -18.89 -18.08 -9.48
CA ASP A 207 -17.49 -17.79 -9.15
C ASP A 207 -17.21 -17.95 -7.66
N TRP A 208 -15.97 -18.29 -7.33
CA TRP A 208 -15.54 -18.43 -5.93
C TRP A 208 -15.15 -17.07 -5.34
N VAL A 209 -15.70 -16.74 -4.18
CA VAL A 209 -15.45 -15.48 -3.47
C VAL A 209 -15.11 -15.74 -2.02
N LYS A 210 -14.15 -14.97 -1.48
CA LYS A 210 -13.80 -15.01 -0.05
C LYS A 210 -13.37 -13.64 0.44
N THR A 211 -14.02 -13.14 1.47
CA THR A 211 -13.52 -11.98 2.23
C THR A 211 -12.33 -12.42 3.08
N LEU A 212 -11.17 -11.79 2.85
CA LEU A 212 -9.92 -12.05 3.56
C LEU A 212 -9.75 -11.13 4.76
N ALA A 213 -10.13 -9.84 4.63
CA ALA A 213 -10.02 -8.86 5.70
C ALA A 213 -11.08 -7.78 5.53
N VAL A 214 -11.49 -7.18 6.65
CA VAL A 214 -12.30 -5.97 6.73
C VAL A 214 -11.72 -5.10 7.83
N TYR A 215 -11.54 -3.80 7.55
CA TYR A 215 -11.01 -2.87 8.53
C TYR A 215 -11.55 -1.45 8.31
N PRO A 216 -11.65 -0.63 9.37
CA PRO A 216 -12.05 0.76 9.23
C PRO A 216 -11.06 1.52 8.36
N ARG A 217 -11.58 2.32 7.46
CA ARG A 217 -10.79 3.21 6.63
C ARG A 217 -10.36 4.42 7.44
N ARG A 218 -9.08 4.73 7.44
CA ARG A 218 -8.52 5.89 8.18
C ARG A 218 -8.16 7.05 7.27
N GLU A 219 -8.05 6.82 5.98
CA GLU A 219 -7.58 7.81 5.01
C GLU A 219 -8.56 7.91 3.84
N ARG A 220 -8.74 9.11 3.32
CA ARG A 220 -9.54 9.35 2.12
C ARG A 220 -8.86 8.73 0.88
N PRO A 221 -9.61 8.50 -0.22
CA PRO A 221 -9.02 8.05 -1.48
C PRO A 221 -7.81 8.90 -1.85
N ASN A 222 -6.85 8.27 -2.52
CA ASN A 222 -5.69 8.97 -3.06
C ASN A 222 -6.13 10.18 -3.88
N PRO A 223 -5.45 11.32 -3.74
CA PRO A 223 -5.75 12.50 -4.55
C PRO A 223 -5.61 12.15 -6.03
N PRO A 224 -6.32 12.87 -6.92
CA PRO A 224 -6.18 12.65 -8.35
C PRO A 224 -4.72 12.84 -8.79
N ILE A 225 -4.29 12.03 -9.75
CA ILE A 225 -2.95 12.13 -10.31
C ILE A 225 -2.92 13.36 -11.21
N TYR A 226 -2.06 14.31 -10.87
CA TYR A 226 -1.87 15.52 -11.67
C TYR A 226 -0.92 15.27 -12.84
N ALA A 227 -1.12 15.98 -13.94
CA ALA A 227 -0.32 15.82 -15.16
C ALA A 227 1.19 16.01 -14.94
N TRP A 228 1.57 16.92 -14.02
CA TRP A 228 2.97 17.17 -13.68
C TRP A 228 3.63 16.05 -12.86
N SER A 229 2.85 15.16 -12.25
CA SER A 229 3.35 14.02 -11.46
C SER A 229 3.49 12.75 -12.28
N LEU A 230 3.14 12.78 -13.56
CA LEU A 230 3.30 11.61 -14.43
C LEU A 230 4.79 11.34 -14.70
N PRO A 231 5.20 10.07 -14.75
CA PRO A 231 6.56 9.72 -15.09
C PRO A 231 6.90 10.16 -16.52
N ASN A 232 8.19 10.34 -16.79
CA ASN A 232 8.66 10.63 -18.15
C ASN A 232 8.38 9.45 -19.09
N GLY A 233 8.03 9.75 -20.33
CA GLY A 233 7.60 8.79 -21.33
C GLY A 233 6.09 8.55 -21.27
N GLY A 234 5.62 7.62 -22.09
CA GLY A 234 4.20 7.35 -22.28
C GLY A 234 3.48 8.43 -23.12
N VAL A 235 2.24 8.14 -23.49
CA VAL A 235 1.43 9.02 -24.33
C VAL A 235 0.16 9.41 -23.59
N ARG A 236 -0.13 10.72 -23.59
CA ARG A 236 -1.35 11.28 -23.03
C ARG A 236 -1.95 12.32 -23.96
N ARG A 237 -3.25 12.23 -24.21
CA ARG A 237 -4.00 13.27 -24.93
C ARG A 237 -4.55 14.30 -23.94
N ALA A 238 -4.39 15.59 -24.25
CA ALA A 238 -5.06 16.64 -23.48
C ALA A 238 -6.58 16.60 -23.74
N PRO A 239 -7.44 16.82 -22.72
CA PRO A 239 -8.89 16.71 -22.86
C PRO A 239 -9.52 17.69 -23.86
N ALA A 240 -8.82 18.76 -24.24
CA ALA A 240 -9.37 19.91 -24.96
C ALA A 240 -9.16 19.89 -26.49
N ALA A 241 -8.69 18.82 -27.09
CA ALA A 241 -8.50 18.75 -28.54
C ALA A 241 -9.45 17.73 -29.20
N PRO A 242 -10.67 18.09 -29.61
CA PRO A 242 -11.43 17.28 -30.54
C PRO A 242 -10.73 17.34 -31.91
N GLY A 243 -10.05 16.32 -32.29
CA GLY A 243 -9.36 16.21 -33.57
C GLY A 243 -8.82 14.79 -33.77
N THR A 244 -8.63 14.43 -35.00
CA THR A 244 -7.97 13.20 -35.43
C THR A 244 -6.66 13.01 -34.66
N TRP A 245 -6.46 11.82 -34.16
CA TRP A 245 -5.22 11.39 -33.56
C TRP A 245 -4.13 11.47 -34.63
N THR A 246 -3.32 12.51 -34.59
CA THR A 246 -2.11 12.53 -35.41
C THR A 246 -1.06 11.72 -34.66
N GLU A 247 -0.66 10.60 -35.26
CA GLU A 247 0.45 9.80 -34.82
C GLU A 247 1.74 10.62 -34.85
N GLY A 248 2.04 11.30 -33.76
CA GLY A 248 3.35 11.92 -33.58
C GLY A 248 4.41 10.87 -33.33
N ASP A 249 5.65 11.17 -33.62
CA ASP A 249 6.80 10.27 -33.39
C ASP A 249 6.86 9.73 -31.96
N THR A 250 6.42 10.51 -30.98
CA THR A 250 6.33 10.08 -29.58
C THR A 250 5.32 8.96 -29.39
N ALA A 251 4.13 9.02 -30.02
CA ALA A 251 3.12 7.97 -29.89
C ALA A 251 3.61 6.66 -30.52
N ARG A 252 4.21 6.72 -31.70
CA ARG A 252 4.79 5.55 -32.35
C ARG A 252 5.86 4.88 -31.51
N ARG A 253 6.75 5.67 -30.92
CA ARG A 253 7.83 5.18 -30.09
C ARG A 253 7.33 4.54 -28.80
N GLU A 254 6.40 5.18 -28.09
CA GLU A 254 5.95 4.73 -26.77
C GLU A 254 4.92 3.61 -26.84
N LEU A 255 4.08 3.56 -27.91
CA LEU A 255 3.07 2.54 -28.09
C LEU A 255 3.49 1.43 -29.05
N LEU A 256 4.63 1.53 -29.71
CA LEU A 256 5.25 0.54 -30.60
C LEU A 256 4.39 0.19 -31.84
N TRP A 257 3.67 1.14 -32.40
CA TRP A 257 2.94 0.97 -33.65
C TRP A 257 3.31 1.97 -34.73
#